data_218b5e28fe47a42bbaacf41e74968aea
#
_entry.id   218b5e28fe47a42bbaacf41e74968aea
#
_cell.length_a   1.000
_cell.length_b   1.000
_cell.length_c   1.000
_cell.angle_alpha   90.00
_cell.angle_beta   90.00
_cell.angle_gamma   90.00
#
_symmetry.space_group_name_H-M   'P 1'
#
loop_
_entity.id
_entity.type
_entity.pdbx_description
1 polymer ?
#
loop_
_entity_poly.entity_id
_entity_poly.type
_entity_poly.pdbx_seq_one_letter_code
_entity_poly.pdbx_strand_id
1 'polypeptide(L)'
;MLQTTSTLEEPKYDSLQSLPLALQIGIQYGGGGEGRVIAELHKFLPAAGFRVLGAVAEPDDIAASTRGEFLAFAPTSASKLDRFRGARRKLGRILEVDRPAIVASHFSLYSLPIYDKISSSRLVTHFHGPWGAESAQDGASVLAASARMLVEKSLYRRSARVIVLSQAFAKLATERYGVKPDRIRIVPGSADIDRFAVGVTQRYARERLGLPLDRPILLSVRRLVRRMGLLELITALKQIAARVPEILLCIAGRGLLRQELEQRALDLGLSQNVQFLGFVDDDDLPYLYRAADINVVPTQALEGFGLVAAESLAAGVPAMVTQVGGLPEVVAGLSRNLMFASPRAEDLAAGLTDVLLGRLELPSNLECAAYARENFSSPLMANRIAAVYREIL
;
A
#
# COMPACT_ATOMS: atom_id res chain seq x y z
N MET A 1 -29.91 -17.45 24.07
CA MET A 1 -29.11 -18.69 24.02
C MET A 1 -28.87 -19.04 22.56
N LEU A 2 -27.67 -18.90 22.12
CA LEU A 2 -26.91 -19.76 21.22
C LEU A 2 -25.63 -19.01 20.81
N GLN A 3 -24.61 -19.23 21.64
CA GLN A 3 -23.21 -18.94 21.29
C GLN A 3 -22.77 -19.99 20.26
N THR A 4 -22.32 -19.58 19.10
CA THR A 4 -21.45 -20.39 18.26
C THR A 4 -20.14 -19.62 18.06
N THR A 5 -19.24 -19.77 19.02
CA THR A 5 -17.82 -19.49 18.85
C THR A 5 -17.27 -20.56 17.90
N SER A 6 -17.08 -20.20 16.64
CA SER A 6 -16.25 -20.96 15.71
C SER A 6 -14.78 -20.80 16.14
N THR A 7 -14.28 -21.74 16.94
CA THR A 7 -12.87 -21.94 17.17
C THR A 7 -12.24 -22.39 15.85
N LEU A 8 -11.46 -21.53 15.23
CA LEU A 8 -10.52 -21.95 14.19
C LEU A 8 -9.49 -22.86 14.87
N GLU A 9 -9.59 -24.17 14.63
CA GLU A 9 -8.56 -25.13 15.07
C GLU A 9 -7.22 -24.73 14.42
N GLU A 10 -6.19 -24.52 15.23
CA GLU A 10 -4.82 -24.38 14.73
C GLU A 10 -4.42 -25.66 13.99
N PRO A 11 -3.93 -25.59 12.74
CA PRO A 11 -3.55 -26.77 11.98
C PRO A 11 -2.38 -27.49 12.70
N LYS A 12 -2.49 -28.80 12.86
CA LYS A 12 -1.46 -29.63 13.48
C LYS A 12 -0.13 -29.50 12.72
N TYR A 13 0.97 -29.34 13.42
CA TYR A 13 2.32 -29.03 12.91
C TYR A 13 2.79 -29.95 11.76
N ASP A 14 2.40 -31.24 11.77
CA ASP A 14 2.73 -32.21 10.71
C ASP A 14 2.01 -31.96 9.37
N SER A 15 0.82 -31.33 9.40
CA SER A 15 0.08 -31.02 8.18
C SER A 15 0.65 -29.84 7.39
N LEU A 16 1.38 -28.96 8.06
CA LEU A 16 1.98 -27.77 7.41
C LEU A 16 3.20 -28.15 6.56
N GLN A 17 3.94 -29.22 6.91
CA GLN A 17 5.13 -29.63 6.15
C GLN A 17 4.81 -30.18 4.75
N SER A 18 3.59 -30.67 4.53
CA SER A 18 3.14 -31.17 3.23
C SER A 18 2.68 -30.08 2.26
N LEU A 19 2.48 -28.84 2.73
CA LEU A 19 2.01 -27.75 1.91
C LEU A 19 3.09 -27.25 0.91
N PRO A 20 2.69 -26.83 -0.30
CA PRO A 20 3.60 -26.22 -1.25
C PRO A 20 4.24 -24.95 -0.65
N LEU A 21 5.58 -24.84 -0.81
CA LEU A 21 6.33 -23.71 -0.27
C LEU A 21 6.31 -22.53 -1.24
N ALA A 22 5.96 -21.35 -0.74
CA ALA A 22 6.06 -20.07 -1.41
C ALA A 22 7.20 -19.23 -0.81
N LEU A 23 8.25 -18.98 -1.59
CA LEU A 23 9.37 -18.10 -1.22
C LEU A 23 9.04 -16.66 -1.58
N GLN A 24 8.99 -15.76 -0.59
CA GLN A 24 8.76 -14.33 -0.77
C GLN A 24 10.10 -13.56 -0.80
N ILE A 25 10.30 -12.69 -1.80
CA ILE A 25 11.53 -11.91 -1.98
C ILE A 25 11.17 -10.43 -2.08
N GLY A 26 11.63 -9.60 -1.13
CA GLY A 26 11.28 -8.18 -1.09
C GLY A 26 12.34 -7.26 -0.52
N ILE A 27 11.98 -5.98 -0.34
CA ILE A 27 12.84 -4.97 0.29
C ILE A 27 12.68 -5.04 1.79
N GLN A 28 11.45 -4.94 2.28
CA GLN A 28 11.12 -4.78 3.69
C GLN A 28 10.09 -5.81 4.13
N TYR A 29 10.06 -6.07 5.45
CA TYR A 29 9.00 -6.83 6.08
C TYR A 29 8.19 -5.89 6.99
N GLY A 30 6.89 -5.78 6.78
CA GLY A 30 5.99 -4.94 7.57
C GLY A 30 6.03 -3.44 7.25
N GLY A 31 7.13 -2.93 6.71
CA GLY A 31 7.29 -1.51 6.36
C GLY A 31 6.86 -1.19 4.93
N GLY A 32 6.30 0.02 4.72
CA GLY A 32 5.85 0.47 3.40
C GLY A 32 4.74 -0.40 2.79
N GLY A 33 4.30 -0.09 1.57
CA GLY A 33 3.22 -0.84 0.91
C GLY A 33 3.58 -2.28 0.56
N GLU A 34 4.77 -2.49 -0.02
CA GLU A 34 5.28 -3.81 -0.37
C GLU A 34 5.50 -4.70 0.87
N GLY A 35 6.18 -4.15 1.88
CA GLY A 35 6.50 -4.91 3.08
C GLY A 35 5.28 -5.30 3.91
N ARG A 36 4.24 -4.47 3.91
CA ARG A 36 2.94 -4.83 4.52
C ARG A 36 2.30 -6.00 3.80
N VAL A 37 2.30 -6.01 2.46
CA VAL A 37 1.78 -7.17 1.69
C VAL A 37 2.56 -8.44 2.03
N ILE A 38 3.89 -8.39 2.13
CA ILE A 38 4.72 -9.55 2.51
C ILE A 38 4.34 -10.05 3.91
N ALA A 39 4.20 -9.16 4.89
CA ALA A 39 3.82 -9.53 6.25
C ALA A 39 2.41 -10.15 6.31
N GLU A 40 1.45 -9.60 5.58
CA GLU A 40 0.08 -10.14 5.48
C GLU A 40 0.07 -11.51 4.79
N LEU A 41 0.86 -11.69 3.74
CA LEU A 41 1.01 -13.01 3.09
C LEU A 41 1.67 -14.04 4.03
N HIS A 42 2.67 -13.63 4.81
CA HIS A 42 3.26 -14.50 5.82
C HIS A 42 2.21 -14.98 6.83
N LYS A 43 1.34 -14.09 7.29
CA LYS A 43 0.30 -14.37 8.28
C LYS A 43 -0.85 -15.23 7.72
N PHE A 44 -1.30 -14.97 6.49
CA PHE A 44 -2.56 -15.54 5.97
C PHE A 44 -2.42 -16.60 4.87
N LEU A 45 -1.29 -16.70 4.17
CA LEU A 45 -1.07 -17.77 3.19
C LEU A 45 -1.07 -19.17 3.79
N PRO A 46 -0.61 -19.41 5.05
CA PRO A 46 -0.72 -20.74 5.65
C PRO A 46 -2.15 -21.26 5.71
N ALA A 47 -3.11 -20.42 6.10
CA ALA A 47 -4.53 -20.76 6.07
C ALA A 47 -5.09 -20.94 4.63
N ALA A 48 -4.43 -20.34 3.63
CA ALA A 48 -4.75 -20.50 2.22
C ALA A 48 -4.02 -21.69 1.56
N GLY A 49 -3.30 -22.52 2.33
CA GLY A 49 -2.71 -23.77 1.86
C GLY A 49 -1.29 -23.65 1.31
N PHE A 50 -0.47 -22.70 1.79
CA PHE A 50 0.94 -22.56 1.42
C PHE A 50 1.83 -22.40 2.64
N ARG A 51 2.97 -23.07 2.67
CA ARG A 51 4.07 -22.67 3.56
C ARG A 51 4.74 -21.40 3.04
N VAL A 52 5.23 -20.57 3.94
CA VAL A 52 5.90 -19.32 3.57
C VAL A 52 7.31 -19.28 4.13
N LEU A 53 8.28 -19.02 3.28
CA LEU A 53 9.62 -18.56 3.65
C LEU A 53 9.89 -17.26 2.92
N GLY A 54 10.80 -16.44 3.46
CA GLY A 54 11.13 -15.20 2.79
C GLY A 54 12.55 -14.71 3.03
N ALA A 55 12.96 -13.78 2.19
CA ALA A 55 14.19 -13.04 2.37
C ALA A 55 14.01 -11.59 1.93
N VAL A 56 14.44 -10.65 2.78
CA VAL A 56 14.25 -9.21 2.61
C VAL A 56 15.56 -8.45 2.86
N ALA A 57 15.59 -7.18 2.49
CA ALA A 57 16.74 -6.34 2.78
C ALA A 57 16.68 -5.73 4.18
N GLU A 58 15.48 -5.57 4.75
CA GLU A 58 15.22 -4.92 6.05
C GLU A 58 13.99 -5.54 6.74
N PRO A 59 13.94 -5.59 8.08
CA PRO A 59 14.98 -5.25 9.06
C PRO A 59 15.98 -6.39 9.30
N ASP A 60 17.11 -6.07 9.96
CA ASP A 60 18.22 -7.01 10.18
C ASP A 60 17.85 -8.17 11.12
N ASP A 61 16.99 -7.92 12.09
CA ASP A 61 16.54 -8.84 13.12
C ASP A 61 15.29 -9.67 12.75
N ILE A 62 14.85 -9.57 11.50
CA ILE A 62 13.62 -10.23 11.01
C ILE A 62 13.56 -11.72 11.32
N ALA A 63 14.71 -12.41 11.35
CA ALA A 63 14.75 -13.82 11.66
C ALA A 63 14.29 -14.13 13.09
N ALA A 64 14.56 -13.25 14.05
CA ALA A 64 14.13 -13.42 15.44
C ALA A 64 12.60 -13.26 15.57
N SER A 65 12.03 -12.27 14.94
CA SER A 65 10.58 -11.98 15.00
C SER A 65 9.72 -12.98 14.20
N THR A 66 10.32 -13.66 13.20
CA THR A 66 9.62 -14.62 12.32
C THR A 66 10.04 -16.08 12.55
N ARG A 67 10.68 -16.38 13.68
CA ARG A 67 11.16 -17.75 14.01
C ARG A 67 12.04 -18.38 12.92
N GLY A 68 12.78 -17.54 12.17
CA GLY A 68 13.65 -17.96 11.08
C GLY A 68 12.96 -18.17 9.73
N GLU A 69 11.66 -17.93 9.62
CA GLU A 69 10.91 -18.06 8.34
C GLU A 69 11.28 -16.96 7.36
N PHE A 70 11.69 -15.78 7.86
CA PHE A 70 12.26 -14.71 7.04
C PHE A 70 13.71 -14.44 7.43
N LEU A 71 14.54 -14.12 6.42
CA LEU A 71 15.96 -13.82 6.60
C LEU A 71 16.29 -12.45 5.99
N ALA A 72 17.10 -11.65 6.68
CA ALA A 72 17.71 -10.47 6.06
C ALA A 72 18.84 -10.89 5.11
N PHE A 73 18.98 -10.23 3.95
CA PHE A 73 20.06 -10.54 2.99
C PHE A 73 21.44 -10.30 3.58
N ALA A 74 21.62 -9.17 4.25
CA ALA A 74 22.81 -8.72 4.95
C ALA A 74 22.40 -7.60 5.93
N PRO A 75 23.27 -7.18 6.87
CA PRO A 75 23.00 -6.03 7.71
C PRO A 75 22.65 -4.76 6.89
N THR A 76 21.77 -3.92 7.42
CA THR A 76 21.35 -2.66 6.75
C THR A 76 22.52 -1.71 6.53
N SER A 77 23.55 -1.78 7.37
CA SER A 77 24.82 -1.05 7.23
C SER A 77 25.71 -1.58 6.10
N ALA A 78 25.44 -2.77 5.56
CA ALA A 78 26.25 -3.38 4.52
C ALA A 78 26.17 -2.65 3.18
N SER A 79 27.22 -2.71 2.37
CA SER A 79 27.24 -2.16 1.03
C SER A 79 26.18 -2.82 0.12
N LYS A 80 25.75 -2.10 -0.92
CA LYS A 80 24.82 -2.65 -1.91
C LYS A 80 25.32 -3.96 -2.52
N LEU A 81 26.63 -4.07 -2.75
CA LEU A 81 27.26 -5.28 -3.31
C LEU A 81 27.18 -6.44 -2.32
N ASP A 82 27.42 -6.20 -1.04
CA ASP A 82 27.35 -7.24 -0.02
C ASP A 82 25.92 -7.72 0.21
N ARG A 83 24.94 -6.79 0.16
CA ARG A 83 23.51 -7.17 0.15
C ARG A 83 23.16 -8.04 -1.04
N PHE A 84 23.69 -7.73 -2.23
CA PHE A 84 23.49 -8.50 -3.45
C PHE A 84 24.12 -9.90 -3.36
N ARG A 85 25.36 -9.99 -2.84
CA ARG A 85 26.04 -11.28 -2.57
C ARG A 85 25.31 -12.08 -1.48
N GLY A 86 24.84 -11.40 -0.44
CA GLY A 86 24.04 -12.00 0.63
C GLY A 86 22.72 -12.58 0.11
N ALA A 87 22.01 -11.83 -0.75
CA ALA A 87 20.80 -12.30 -1.42
C ALA A 87 21.09 -13.57 -2.26
N ARG A 88 22.14 -13.55 -3.11
CA ARG A 88 22.52 -14.72 -3.92
C ARG A 88 22.81 -15.96 -3.07
N ARG A 89 23.55 -15.79 -1.98
CA ARG A 89 23.91 -16.91 -1.10
C ARG A 89 22.69 -17.47 -0.37
N LYS A 90 21.91 -16.61 0.31
CA LYS A 90 20.77 -17.05 1.13
C LYS A 90 19.63 -17.59 0.28
N LEU A 91 19.21 -16.88 -0.75
CA LEU A 91 18.17 -17.33 -1.67
C LEU A 91 18.61 -18.58 -2.46
N GLY A 92 19.89 -18.64 -2.89
CA GLY A 92 20.43 -19.83 -3.55
C GLY A 92 20.33 -21.07 -2.69
N ARG A 93 20.64 -20.96 -1.38
CA ARG A 93 20.49 -22.07 -0.43
C ARG A 93 19.03 -22.49 -0.26
N ILE A 94 18.09 -21.55 -0.13
CA ILE A 94 16.64 -21.84 -0.04
C ILE A 94 16.17 -22.59 -1.30
N LEU A 95 16.59 -22.14 -2.49
CA LEU A 95 16.22 -22.80 -3.74
C LEU A 95 16.74 -24.23 -3.84
N GLU A 96 17.94 -24.50 -3.34
CA GLU A 96 18.60 -25.83 -3.39
C GLU A 96 18.04 -26.78 -2.32
N VAL A 97 17.85 -26.31 -1.09
CA VAL A 97 17.48 -27.13 0.07
C VAL A 97 15.96 -27.27 0.18
N ASP A 98 15.25 -26.14 0.22
CA ASP A 98 13.81 -26.08 0.49
C ASP A 98 12.95 -26.29 -0.76
N ARG A 99 13.53 -26.09 -1.94
CA ARG A 99 12.92 -26.31 -3.28
C ARG A 99 11.52 -25.71 -3.41
N PRO A 100 11.35 -24.38 -3.23
CA PRO A 100 10.03 -23.76 -3.23
C PRO A 100 9.27 -24.06 -4.53
N ALA A 101 7.99 -24.36 -4.40
CA ALA A 101 7.08 -24.54 -5.53
C ALA A 101 6.79 -23.21 -6.22
N ILE A 102 6.76 -22.13 -5.45
CA ILE A 102 6.53 -20.75 -5.91
C ILE A 102 7.71 -19.87 -5.47
N VAL A 103 8.20 -19.03 -6.38
CA VAL A 103 9.13 -17.93 -6.08
C VAL A 103 8.41 -16.63 -6.38
N ALA A 104 7.99 -15.92 -5.33
CA ALA A 104 7.28 -14.66 -5.41
C ALA A 104 8.25 -13.49 -5.26
N SER A 105 8.40 -12.71 -6.33
CA SER A 105 9.24 -11.51 -6.34
C SER A 105 8.39 -10.26 -6.13
N HIS A 106 8.57 -9.59 -5.00
CA HIS A 106 7.94 -8.31 -4.70
C HIS A 106 8.79 -7.12 -5.14
N PHE A 107 10.10 -7.32 -5.29
CA PHE A 107 11.00 -6.29 -5.79
C PHE A 107 12.06 -6.88 -6.73
N SER A 108 12.02 -6.44 -7.98
CA SER A 108 12.80 -7.03 -9.08
C SER A 108 14.31 -7.04 -8.85
N LEU A 109 14.87 -6.00 -8.19
CA LEU A 109 16.30 -5.88 -7.96
C LEU A 109 16.85 -7.04 -7.14
N TYR A 110 16.16 -7.46 -6.08
CA TYR A 110 16.64 -8.53 -5.19
C TYR A 110 16.40 -9.95 -5.72
N SER A 111 15.65 -10.08 -6.81
CA SER A 111 15.53 -11.34 -7.53
C SER A 111 16.64 -11.55 -8.60
N LEU A 112 17.31 -10.46 -9.01
CA LEU A 112 18.43 -10.54 -9.97
C LEU A 112 19.58 -11.47 -9.54
N PRO A 113 20.01 -11.48 -8.25
CA PRO A 113 21.13 -12.33 -7.83
C PRO A 113 20.92 -13.83 -8.10
N ILE A 114 19.66 -14.27 -8.19
CA ILE A 114 19.28 -15.66 -8.41
C ILE A 114 18.53 -15.86 -9.73
N TYR A 115 18.57 -14.88 -10.63
CA TYR A 115 17.84 -14.91 -11.89
C TYR A 115 18.13 -16.14 -12.74
N ASP A 116 19.37 -16.61 -12.72
CA ASP A 116 19.85 -17.83 -13.38
C ASP A 116 19.35 -19.13 -12.72
N LYS A 117 18.96 -19.10 -11.45
CA LYS A 117 18.52 -20.26 -10.66
C LYS A 117 17.00 -20.43 -10.61
N ILE A 118 16.23 -19.38 -10.92
CA ILE A 118 14.76 -19.44 -10.87
C ILE A 118 14.20 -19.96 -12.19
N SER A 119 13.40 -21.03 -12.13
CA SER A 119 12.60 -21.44 -13.30
C SER A 119 11.49 -20.41 -13.57
N SER A 120 11.31 -20.04 -14.84
CA SER A 120 10.23 -19.15 -15.26
C SER A 120 8.84 -19.68 -14.92
N SER A 121 8.66 -21.00 -14.92
CA SER A 121 7.37 -21.65 -14.57
C SER A 121 6.97 -21.50 -13.11
N ARG A 122 7.93 -21.24 -12.20
CA ARG A 122 7.70 -21.07 -10.76
C ARG A 122 7.73 -19.61 -10.30
N LEU A 123 8.06 -18.68 -11.21
CA LEU A 123 8.22 -17.26 -10.87
C LEU A 123 6.90 -16.54 -10.97
N VAL A 124 6.46 -15.94 -9.87
CA VAL A 124 5.38 -14.97 -9.81
C VAL A 124 5.95 -13.63 -9.41
N THR A 125 5.61 -12.58 -10.14
CA THR A 125 6.02 -11.23 -9.77
C THR A 125 4.83 -10.44 -9.27
N HIS A 126 4.98 -9.79 -8.12
CA HIS A 126 4.04 -8.82 -7.59
C HIS A 126 4.46 -7.42 -8.03
N PHE A 127 3.65 -6.78 -8.85
CA PHE A 127 3.92 -5.45 -9.39
C PHE A 127 3.32 -4.39 -8.46
N HIS A 128 4.08 -3.97 -7.45
CA HIS A 128 3.65 -2.96 -6.48
C HIS A 128 3.74 -1.52 -7.01
N GLY A 129 4.55 -1.27 -8.02
CA GLY A 129 4.73 0.02 -8.65
C GLY A 129 5.84 0.01 -9.69
N PRO A 130 5.84 0.96 -10.63
CA PRO A 130 6.84 1.07 -11.66
C PRO A 130 8.11 1.77 -11.12
N TRP A 131 8.99 1.02 -10.44
CA TRP A 131 10.19 1.55 -9.78
C TRP A 131 11.04 2.47 -10.67
N GLY A 132 11.26 2.08 -11.94
CA GLY A 132 11.98 2.92 -12.91
C GLY A 132 11.27 4.24 -13.17
N ALA A 133 9.95 4.22 -13.37
CA ALA A 133 9.16 5.41 -13.65
C ALA A 133 8.97 6.31 -12.42
N GLU A 134 8.72 5.73 -11.24
CA GLU A 134 8.66 6.48 -9.98
C GLU A 134 9.98 7.18 -9.69
N SER A 135 11.11 6.47 -9.88
CA SER A 135 12.44 7.04 -9.69
C SER A 135 12.72 8.24 -10.61
N ALA A 136 12.26 8.19 -11.85
CA ALA A 136 12.39 9.31 -12.78
C ALA A 136 11.62 10.55 -12.30
N GLN A 137 10.41 10.35 -11.75
CA GLN A 137 9.61 11.45 -11.19
C GLN A 137 10.21 12.01 -9.88
N ASP A 138 10.89 11.15 -9.12
CA ASP A 138 11.56 11.51 -7.87
C ASP A 138 12.99 12.07 -8.11
N GLY A 139 13.36 12.40 -9.36
CA GLY A 139 14.59 13.11 -9.74
C GLY A 139 15.80 12.21 -10.05
N ALA A 140 15.61 10.91 -10.25
CA ALA A 140 16.70 10.06 -10.71
C ALA A 140 17.11 10.39 -12.16
N SER A 141 18.40 10.21 -12.49
CA SER A 141 18.88 10.40 -13.87
C SER A 141 18.18 9.46 -14.84
N VAL A 142 18.04 9.89 -16.09
CA VAL A 142 17.40 9.10 -17.17
C VAL A 142 18.07 7.73 -17.33
N LEU A 143 19.40 7.67 -17.23
CA LEU A 143 20.15 6.40 -17.31
C LEU A 143 19.79 5.45 -16.16
N ALA A 144 19.72 5.97 -14.92
CA ALA A 144 19.37 5.17 -13.76
C ALA A 144 17.93 4.66 -13.83
N ALA A 145 16.99 5.51 -14.23
CA ALA A 145 15.58 5.13 -14.40
C ALA A 145 15.41 4.08 -15.52
N SER A 146 16.14 4.23 -16.65
CA SER A 146 16.11 3.28 -17.76
C SER A 146 16.71 1.92 -17.36
N ALA A 147 17.81 1.92 -16.62
CA ALA A 147 18.41 0.67 -16.11
C ALA A 147 17.46 -0.08 -15.18
N ARG A 148 16.78 0.63 -14.27
CA ARG A 148 15.77 0.05 -13.38
C ARG A 148 14.60 -0.55 -14.17
N MET A 149 14.11 0.17 -15.18
CA MET A 149 13.04 -0.32 -16.07
C MET A 149 13.46 -1.58 -16.84
N LEU A 150 14.72 -1.69 -17.29
CA LEU A 150 15.22 -2.90 -17.96
C LEU A 150 15.22 -4.11 -17.02
N VAL A 151 15.63 -3.90 -15.76
CA VAL A 151 15.56 -4.93 -14.72
C VAL A 151 14.13 -5.41 -14.52
N GLU A 152 13.18 -4.49 -14.34
CA GLU A 152 11.76 -4.81 -14.19
C GLU A 152 11.23 -5.56 -15.41
N LYS A 153 11.47 -5.06 -16.63
CA LYS A 153 11.05 -5.71 -17.87
C LYS A 153 11.55 -7.13 -18.01
N SER A 154 12.82 -7.36 -17.67
CA SER A 154 13.43 -8.68 -17.75
C SER A 154 12.72 -9.69 -16.86
N LEU A 155 12.45 -9.31 -15.60
CA LEU A 155 11.80 -10.18 -14.63
C LEU A 155 10.32 -10.41 -14.97
N TYR A 156 9.57 -9.32 -15.26
CA TYR A 156 8.13 -9.40 -15.52
C TYR A 156 7.83 -10.26 -16.77
N ARG A 157 8.60 -10.11 -17.84
CA ARG A 157 8.41 -10.90 -19.06
C ARG A 157 8.73 -12.40 -18.88
N ARG A 158 9.59 -12.72 -17.91
CA ARG A 158 9.97 -14.11 -17.61
C ARG A 158 8.97 -14.78 -16.67
N SER A 159 8.21 -14.03 -15.88
CA SER A 159 7.29 -14.56 -14.87
C SER A 159 6.17 -15.39 -15.49
N ALA A 160 5.83 -16.52 -14.85
CA ALA A 160 4.66 -17.32 -15.20
C ALA A 160 3.37 -16.51 -15.01
N ARG A 161 3.30 -15.74 -13.90
CA ARG A 161 2.23 -14.79 -13.62
C ARG A 161 2.80 -13.48 -13.10
N VAL A 162 2.11 -12.39 -13.41
CA VAL A 162 2.36 -11.05 -12.87
C VAL A 162 1.09 -10.59 -12.17
N ILE A 163 1.17 -10.46 -10.85
CA ILE A 163 0.09 -9.94 -10.03
C ILE A 163 0.20 -8.43 -10.01
N VAL A 164 -0.87 -7.76 -10.38
CA VAL A 164 -1.00 -6.29 -10.36
C VAL A 164 -2.17 -5.89 -9.47
N LEU A 165 -2.13 -4.66 -8.95
CA LEU A 165 -3.07 -4.21 -7.93
C LEU A 165 -4.38 -3.63 -8.51
N SER A 166 -4.41 -3.32 -9.82
CA SER A 166 -5.54 -2.65 -10.48
C SER A 166 -5.53 -2.86 -12.00
N GLN A 167 -6.64 -2.57 -12.65
CA GLN A 167 -6.74 -2.52 -14.12
C GLN A 167 -5.76 -1.49 -14.72
N ALA A 168 -5.62 -0.33 -14.05
CA ALA A 168 -4.67 0.69 -14.47
C ALA A 168 -3.24 0.14 -14.50
N PHE A 169 -2.84 -0.66 -13.49
CA PHE A 169 -1.52 -1.28 -13.45
C PHE A 169 -1.42 -2.49 -14.40
N ALA A 170 -2.51 -3.19 -14.70
CA ALA A 170 -2.53 -4.21 -15.75
C ALA A 170 -2.22 -3.59 -17.12
N LYS A 171 -2.85 -2.47 -17.44
CA LYS A 171 -2.57 -1.69 -18.66
C LYS A 171 -1.11 -1.24 -18.72
N LEU A 172 -0.61 -0.67 -17.62
CA LEU A 172 0.79 -0.24 -17.51
C LEU A 172 1.77 -1.40 -17.70
N ALA A 173 1.53 -2.56 -17.08
CA ALA A 173 2.34 -3.77 -17.21
C ALA A 173 2.38 -4.26 -18.66
N THR A 174 1.26 -4.21 -19.37
CA THR A 174 1.19 -4.60 -20.79
C THR A 174 1.90 -3.61 -21.69
N GLU A 175 1.53 -2.33 -21.62
CA GLU A 175 1.98 -1.31 -22.58
C GLU A 175 3.45 -0.92 -22.38
N ARG A 176 3.86 -0.73 -21.14
CA ARG A 176 5.21 -0.21 -20.82
C ARG A 176 6.22 -1.31 -20.58
N TYR A 177 5.82 -2.42 -19.98
CA TYR A 177 6.72 -3.51 -19.61
C TYR A 177 6.64 -4.71 -20.57
N GLY A 178 5.62 -4.78 -21.44
CA GLY A 178 5.43 -5.81 -22.45
C GLY A 178 5.09 -7.17 -21.82
N VAL A 179 4.38 -7.18 -20.71
CA VAL A 179 3.81 -8.39 -20.11
C VAL A 179 2.62 -8.83 -20.95
N LYS A 180 2.55 -10.11 -21.27
CA LYS A 180 1.41 -10.66 -22.01
C LYS A 180 0.16 -10.63 -21.14
N PRO A 181 -1.01 -10.18 -21.67
CA PRO A 181 -2.25 -10.06 -20.89
C PRO A 181 -2.69 -11.38 -20.21
N ASP A 182 -2.48 -12.52 -20.86
CA ASP A 182 -2.82 -13.86 -20.33
C ASP A 182 -2.03 -14.23 -19.05
N ARG A 183 -0.88 -13.57 -18.81
CA ARG A 183 -0.06 -13.76 -17.60
C ARG A 183 -0.41 -12.80 -16.48
N ILE A 184 -1.21 -11.77 -16.74
CA ILE A 184 -1.57 -10.78 -15.71
C ILE A 184 -2.75 -11.28 -14.88
N ARG A 185 -2.65 -11.09 -13.56
CA ARG A 185 -3.74 -11.33 -12.60
C ARG A 185 -3.91 -10.09 -11.73
N ILE A 186 -5.14 -9.60 -11.65
CA ILE A 186 -5.46 -8.45 -10.83
C ILE A 186 -5.87 -8.94 -9.47
N VAL A 187 -5.09 -8.57 -8.46
CA VAL A 187 -5.40 -8.82 -7.06
C VAL A 187 -5.26 -7.50 -6.32
N PRO A 188 -6.37 -6.88 -5.92
CA PRO A 188 -6.35 -5.66 -5.12
C PRO A 188 -5.52 -5.82 -3.85
N GLY A 189 -4.92 -4.73 -3.38
CA GLY A 189 -4.26 -4.68 -2.08
C GLY A 189 -5.23 -4.89 -0.93
N SER A 190 -4.72 -4.96 0.28
CA SER A 190 -5.54 -5.14 1.49
C SER A 190 -5.22 -4.08 2.54
N ALA A 191 -6.19 -3.87 3.45
CA ALA A 191 -5.98 -3.20 4.72
C ALA A 191 -6.13 -4.21 5.86
N ASP A 192 -5.37 -4.05 6.94
CA ASP A 192 -5.58 -4.79 8.18
C ASP A 192 -6.85 -4.24 8.87
N ILE A 193 -7.98 -4.86 8.51
CA ILE A 193 -9.31 -4.39 8.96
C ILE A 193 -9.40 -4.34 10.48
N ASP A 194 -8.88 -5.33 11.17
CA ASP A 194 -9.01 -5.42 12.63
C ASP A 194 -8.16 -4.36 13.33
N ARG A 195 -7.01 -4.02 12.76
CA ARG A 195 -6.15 -2.93 13.24
C ARG A 195 -6.80 -1.56 13.06
N PHE A 196 -7.42 -1.29 11.90
CA PHE A 196 -8.02 0.02 11.61
C PHE A 196 -9.41 0.21 12.21
N ALA A 197 -10.15 -0.85 12.50
CA ALA A 197 -11.47 -0.81 13.15
C ALA A 197 -11.35 -0.64 14.68
N VAL A 198 -10.77 0.47 15.13
CA VAL A 198 -10.44 0.71 16.56
C VAL A 198 -11.63 0.75 17.53
N GLY A 199 -12.87 0.72 17.05
CA GLY A 199 -14.06 0.64 17.90
C GLY A 199 -14.33 1.85 18.81
N VAL A 200 -13.65 2.99 18.58
CA VAL A 200 -13.80 4.21 19.38
C VAL A 200 -14.58 5.29 18.65
N THR A 201 -15.08 6.28 19.41
CA THR A 201 -15.71 7.46 18.82
C THR A 201 -14.67 8.39 18.19
N GLN A 202 -15.08 9.18 17.20
CA GLN A 202 -14.23 10.23 16.62
C GLN A 202 -13.73 11.21 17.70
N ARG A 203 -14.60 11.59 18.64
CA ARG A 203 -14.25 12.45 19.76
C ARG A 203 -13.08 11.88 20.58
N TYR A 204 -13.16 10.61 20.97
CA TYR A 204 -12.07 9.95 21.71
C TYR A 204 -10.75 9.93 20.91
N ALA A 205 -10.83 9.66 19.61
CA ALA A 205 -9.64 9.66 18.76
C ALA A 205 -8.99 11.05 18.68
N ARG A 206 -9.79 12.12 18.59
CA ARG A 206 -9.33 13.51 18.63
C ARG A 206 -8.69 13.88 19.95
N GLU A 207 -9.35 13.55 21.08
CA GLU A 207 -8.82 13.79 22.44
C GLU A 207 -7.48 13.09 22.64
N ARG A 208 -7.37 11.82 22.24
CA ARG A 208 -6.13 11.03 22.30
C ARG A 208 -4.96 11.68 21.54
N LEU A 209 -5.24 12.27 20.39
CA LEU A 209 -4.23 12.86 19.51
C LEU A 209 -4.04 14.38 19.70
N GLY A 210 -4.74 14.99 20.64
CA GLY A 210 -4.69 16.44 20.87
C GLY A 210 -5.23 17.26 19.69
N LEU A 211 -6.16 16.71 18.92
CA LEU A 211 -6.80 17.39 17.79
C LEU A 211 -8.06 18.15 18.22
N PRO A 212 -8.44 19.25 17.54
CA PRO A 212 -9.62 20.03 17.86
C PRO A 212 -10.90 19.20 17.72
N LEU A 213 -11.85 19.40 18.65
CA LEU A 213 -13.09 18.63 18.75
C LEU A 213 -14.21 19.18 17.85
N ASP A 214 -14.20 20.45 17.57
CA ASP A 214 -15.26 21.26 16.99
C ASP A 214 -14.98 21.77 15.56
N ARG A 215 -13.83 21.43 15.01
CA ARG A 215 -13.42 21.79 13.64
C ARG A 215 -13.61 20.63 12.67
N PRO A 216 -14.05 20.86 11.42
CA PRO A 216 -13.95 19.86 10.36
C PRO A 216 -12.47 19.52 10.08
N ILE A 217 -12.14 18.23 10.01
CA ILE A 217 -10.78 17.76 9.79
C ILE A 217 -10.68 16.96 8.47
N LEU A 218 -9.95 17.52 7.53
CA LEU A 218 -9.44 16.77 6.37
C LEU A 218 -8.10 16.12 6.75
N LEU A 219 -7.92 14.87 6.39
CA LEU A 219 -6.68 14.15 6.62
C LEU A 219 -6.04 13.76 5.27
N SER A 220 -4.72 13.84 5.18
CA SER A 220 -3.98 13.23 4.07
C SER A 220 -2.74 12.51 4.59
N VAL A 221 -2.75 11.18 4.52
CA VAL A 221 -1.64 10.32 4.94
C VAL A 221 -0.81 9.94 3.71
N ARG A 222 0.29 10.66 3.44
CA ARG A 222 1.06 10.50 2.20
C ARG A 222 2.55 10.75 2.38
N ARG A 223 3.38 10.16 1.51
CA ARG A 223 4.75 10.63 1.32
C ARG A 223 4.74 12.06 0.77
N LEU A 224 5.60 12.93 1.29
CA LEU A 224 5.68 14.33 0.84
C LEU A 224 6.55 14.41 -0.41
N VAL A 225 6.01 13.93 -1.54
CA VAL A 225 6.63 13.98 -2.89
C VAL A 225 5.61 14.50 -3.89
N ARG A 226 6.10 15.10 -5.00
CA ARG A 226 5.27 15.88 -5.93
C ARG A 226 4.06 15.11 -6.48
N ARG A 227 4.25 13.86 -6.88
CA ARG A 227 3.17 13.03 -7.45
C ARG A 227 2.01 12.71 -6.50
N MET A 228 2.15 12.99 -5.21
CA MET A 228 1.08 12.77 -4.21
C MET A 228 0.06 13.90 -4.14
N GLY A 229 0.25 15.03 -4.84
CA GLY A 229 -0.76 16.06 -5.02
C GLY A 229 -1.03 16.95 -3.82
N LEU A 230 -0.11 17.02 -2.85
CA LEU A 230 -0.31 17.82 -1.64
C LEU A 230 -0.22 19.32 -1.90
N LEU A 231 0.52 19.77 -2.94
CA LEU A 231 0.56 21.18 -3.33
C LEU A 231 -0.81 21.63 -3.89
N GLU A 232 -1.42 20.79 -4.70
CA GLU A 232 -2.76 20.98 -5.25
C GLU A 232 -3.80 21.01 -4.13
N LEU A 233 -3.69 20.12 -3.15
CA LEU A 233 -4.59 20.07 -1.99
C LEU A 233 -4.48 21.33 -1.13
N ILE A 234 -3.27 21.80 -0.82
CA ILE A 234 -3.06 23.05 -0.07
C ILE A 234 -3.58 24.25 -0.89
N THR A 235 -3.42 24.23 -2.22
CA THR A 235 -3.98 25.27 -3.09
C THR A 235 -5.52 25.26 -3.07
N ALA A 236 -6.12 24.07 -3.12
CA ALA A 236 -7.57 23.88 -2.98
C ALA A 236 -8.09 24.38 -1.61
N LEU A 237 -7.32 24.14 -0.55
CA LEU A 237 -7.70 24.53 0.80
C LEU A 237 -7.93 26.04 0.94
N LYS A 238 -7.24 26.90 0.15
CA LYS A 238 -7.48 28.34 0.13
C LYS A 238 -8.92 28.69 -0.26
N GLN A 239 -9.47 27.98 -1.23
CA GLN A 239 -10.85 28.19 -1.68
C GLN A 239 -11.86 27.61 -0.66
N ILE A 240 -11.53 26.48 -0.06
CA ILE A 240 -12.34 25.82 0.97
C ILE A 240 -12.42 26.72 2.20
N ALA A 241 -11.28 27.24 2.71
CA ALA A 241 -11.21 28.09 3.89
C ALA A 241 -11.97 29.42 3.73
N ALA A 242 -12.14 29.91 2.51
CA ALA A 242 -13.00 31.08 2.24
C ALA A 242 -14.49 30.81 2.47
N ARG A 243 -14.93 29.54 2.51
CA ARG A 243 -16.31 29.10 2.74
C ARG A 243 -16.50 28.44 4.09
N VAL A 244 -15.48 27.77 4.60
CA VAL A 244 -15.43 27.04 5.86
C VAL A 244 -14.13 27.47 6.58
N PRO A 245 -14.11 28.64 7.24
CA PRO A 245 -12.88 29.23 7.82
C PRO A 245 -12.21 28.35 8.87
N GLU A 246 -12.99 27.55 9.61
CA GLU A 246 -12.53 26.66 10.67
C GLU A 246 -11.94 25.34 10.15
N ILE A 247 -11.95 25.07 8.83
CA ILE A 247 -11.40 23.82 8.27
C ILE A 247 -9.95 23.60 8.71
N LEU A 248 -9.61 22.36 9.06
CA LEU A 248 -8.24 21.93 9.36
C LEU A 248 -7.83 20.82 8.42
N LEU A 249 -6.69 20.98 7.74
CA LEU A 249 -6.04 19.93 6.97
C LEU A 249 -4.87 19.37 7.79
N CYS A 250 -4.96 18.12 8.20
CA CYS A 250 -3.87 17.36 8.82
C CYS A 250 -3.11 16.60 7.74
N ILE A 251 -1.79 16.80 7.65
CA ILE A 251 -0.92 16.10 6.71
C ILE A 251 0.06 15.22 7.49
N ALA A 252 -0.09 13.90 7.36
CA ALA A 252 0.78 12.91 7.98
C ALA A 252 1.72 12.30 6.94
N GLY A 253 3.01 12.24 7.26
CA GLY A 253 4.06 11.65 6.43
C GLY A 253 5.35 12.45 6.38
N ARG A 254 6.33 11.90 5.69
CA ARG A 254 7.67 12.50 5.47
C ARG A 254 8.00 12.55 3.99
N GLY A 255 8.90 13.47 3.62
CA GLY A 255 9.41 13.55 2.25
C GLY A 255 10.07 14.90 1.95
N LEU A 256 10.66 15.00 0.77
CA LEU A 256 11.48 16.13 0.34
C LEU A 256 10.69 17.44 0.19
N LEU A 257 9.38 17.36 -0.05
CA LEU A 257 8.56 18.55 -0.25
C LEU A 257 8.11 19.24 1.05
N ARG A 258 8.52 18.80 2.24
CA ARG A 258 8.04 19.33 3.51
C ARG A 258 8.13 20.86 3.56
N GLN A 259 9.30 21.41 3.29
CA GLN A 259 9.53 22.87 3.34
C GLN A 259 8.70 23.62 2.28
N GLU A 260 8.63 23.08 1.05
CA GLU A 260 7.84 23.69 -0.03
C GLU A 260 6.33 23.73 0.31
N LEU A 261 5.83 22.68 0.95
CA LEU A 261 4.42 22.59 1.39
C LEU A 261 4.13 23.58 2.52
N GLU A 262 5.02 23.68 3.51
CA GLU A 262 4.91 24.65 4.61
C GLU A 262 4.95 26.10 4.09
N GLN A 263 5.88 26.40 3.19
CA GLN A 263 5.95 27.72 2.56
C GLN A 263 4.69 28.03 1.74
N ARG A 264 4.19 27.05 0.99
CA ARG A 264 2.94 27.22 0.23
C ARG A 264 1.75 27.53 1.14
N ALA A 265 1.65 26.88 2.30
CA ALA A 265 0.58 27.17 3.26
C ALA A 265 0.71 28.60 3.83
N LEU A 266 1.92 29.05 4.14
CA LEU A 266 2.21 30.43 4.59
C LEU A 266 1.85 31.46 3.54
N ASP A 267 2.28 31.29 2.29
CA ASP A 267 2.05 32.22 1.17
C ASP A 267 0.54 32.39 0.89
N LEU A 268 -0.24 31.35 1.15
CA LEU A 268 -1.70 31.38 0.99
C LEU A 268 -2.46 31.88 2.24
N GLY A 269 -1.75 32.19 3.34
CA GLY A 269 -2.34 32.62 4.60
C GLY A 269 -3.10 31.53 5.35
N LEU A 270 -2.67 30.26 5.22
CA LEU A 270 -3.34 29.07 5.74
C LEU A 270 -2.66 28.50 7.00
N SER A 271 -1.84 29.27 7.70
CA SER A 271 -1.07 28.79 8.87
C SER A 271 -1.94 28.18 9.97
N GLN A 272 -3.19 28.62 10.10
CA GLN A 272 -4.14 28.10 11.08
C GLN A 272 -5.04 26.96 10.54
N ASN A 273 -4.93 26.67 9.25
CA ASN A 273 -5.74 25.68 8.54
C ASN A 273 -4.96 24.43 8.11
N VAL A 274 -3.62 24.41 8.28
CA VAL A 274 -2.78 23.25 7.94
C VAL A 274 -1.93 22.85 9.13
N GLN A 275 -1.99 21.58 9.49
CA GLN A 275 -1.15 20.97 10.51
C GLN A 275 -0.35 19.81 9.90
N PHE A 276 0.97 19.94 9.96
CA PHE A 276 1.89 18.90 9.49
C PHE A 276 2.29 18.01 10.67
N LEU A 277 1.82 16.77 10.69
CA LEU A 277 2.03 15.82 11.79
C LEU A 277 3.36 15.09 11.70
N GLY A 278 4.04 15.12 10.55
CA GLY A 278 5.25 14.33 10.35
C GLY A 278 4.96 12.85 10.22
N PHE A 279 5.87 12.00 10.69
CA PHE A 279 5.64 10.56 10.78
C PHE A 279 4.70 10.27 11.95
N VAL A 280 3.70 9.49 11.70
CA VAL A 280 2.77 8.99 12.70
C VAL A 280 3.05 7.51 12.92
N ASP A 281 3.22 7.12 14.17
CA ASP A 281 3.50 5.74 14.52
C ASP A 281 2.33 4.80 14.16
N ASP A 282 2.67 3.55 13.91
CA ASP A 282 1.70 2.56 13.48
C ASP A 282 0.56 2.35 14.49
N ASP A 283 0.79 2.57 15.80
CA ASP A 283 -0.22 2.45 16.86
C ASP A 283 -1.19 3.64 16.90
N ASP A 284 -0.77 4.82 16.45
CA ASP A 284 -1.60 6.03 16.42
C ASP A 284 -2.29 6.24 15.07
N LEU A 285 -1.80 5.61 14.01
CA LEU A 285 -2.34 5.77 12.66
C LEU A 285 -3.83 5.40 12.53
N PRO A 286 -4.36 4.31 13.13
CA PRO A 286 -5.78 3.99 13.13
C PRO A 286 -6.64 5.08 13.80
N TYR A 287 -6.16 5.63 14.92
CA TYR A 287 -6.83 6.73 15.60
C TYR A 287 -6.81 8.01 14.79
N LEU A 288 -5.71 8.26 14.04
CA LEU A 288 -5.61 9.43 13.17
C LEU A 288 -6.64 9.37 12.04
N TYR A 289 -6.82 8.22 11.39
CA TYR A 289 -7.91 8.06 10.44
C TYR A 289 -9.25 8.30 11.12
N ARG A 290 -9.51 7.66 12.27
CA ARG A 290 -10.78 7.77 12.98
C ARG A 290 -11.11 9.19 13.45
N ALA A 291 -10.10 10.03 13.68
CA ALA A 291 -10.25 11.43 14.08
C ALA A 291 -10.73 12.35 12.93
N ALA A 292 -10.49 11.96 11.68
CA ALA A 292 -10.83 12.76 10.52
C ALA A 292 -12.32 12.65 10.14
N ASP A 293 -12.83 13.67 9.45
CA ASP A 293 -14.13 13.63 8.79
C ASP A 293 -14.01 13.03 7.38
N ILE A 294 -12.93 13.38 6.68
CA ILE A 294 -12.64 12.92 5.31
C ILE A 294 -11.15 12.69 5.19
N ASN A 295 -10.75 11.54 4.63
CA ASN A 295 -9.40 11.33 4.16
C ASN A 295 -9.31 11.73 2.68
N VAL A 296 -8.34 12.58 2.32
CA VAL A 296 -8.15 13.08 0.95
C VAL A 296 -6.91 12.46 0.33
N VAL A 297 -7.08 11.82 -0.82
CA VAL A 297 -6.01 11.16 -1.57
C VAL A 297 -5.84 11.85 -2.93
N PRO A 298 -5.10 12.99 -2.98
CA PRO A 298 -5.07 13.89 -4.12
C PRO A 298 -4.01 13.53 -5.18
N THR A 299 -3.69 12.25 -5.30
CA THR A 299 -2.60 11.74 -6.15
C THR A 299 -2.68 12.27 -7.58
N GLN A 300 -1.53 12.67 -8.15
CA GLN A 300 -1.40 13.18 -9.51
C GLN A 300 -0.98 12.10 -10.51
N ALA A 301 -0.22 11.11 -10.07
CA ALA A 301 0.29 10.05 -10.95
C ALA A 301 0.78 8.80 -10.22
N LEU A 302 0.80 7.66 -10.93
CA LEU A 302 1.44 6.41 -10.53
C LEU A 302 0.93 5.85 -9.18
N GLU A 303 -0.37 5.72 -9.04
CA GLU A 303 -0.97 5.04 -7.90
C GLU A 303 -1.43 3.63 -8.29
N GLY A 304 -0.89 2.62 -7.60
CA GLY A 304 -1.21 1.22 -7.90
C GLY A 304 -2.56 0.78 -7.37
N PHE A 305 -2.84 1.14 -6.14
CA PHE A 305 -4.07 0.75 -5.45
C PHE A 305 -4.62 1.89 -4.59
N GLY A 306 -3.77 2.43 -3.69
CA GLY A 306 -4.21 3.42 -2.71
C GLY A 306 -4.52 2.77 -1.35
N LEU A 307 -3.53 2.09 -0.76
CA LEU A 307 -3.66 1.48 0.57
C LEU A 307 -4.26 2.45 1.60
N VAL A 308 -3.84 3.71 1.56
CA VAL A 308 -4.35 4.75 2.47
C VAL A 308 -5.85 5.04 2.31
N ALA A 309 -6.43 4.80 1.13
CA ALA A 309 -7.88 4.88 0.94
C ALA A 309 -8.58 3.66 1.57
N ALA A 310 -8.06 2.46 1.36
CA ALA A 310 -8.60 1.24 1.98
C ALA A 310 -8.46 1.25 3.51
N GLU A 311 -7.33 1.75 4.06
CA GLU A 311 -7.11 1.96 5.50
C GLU A 311 -8.13 2.94 6.09
N SER A 312 -8.37 4.05 5.40
CA SER A 312 -9.39 5.05 5.79
C SER A 312 -10.80 4.44 5.84
N LEU A 313 -11.19 3.73 4.78
CA LEU A 313 -12.48 3.04 4.74
C LEU A 313 -12.58 1.99 5.85
N ALA A 314 -11.51 1.25 6.14
CA ALA A 314 -11.47 0.27 7.24
C ALA A 314 -11.66 0.93 8.62
N ALA A 315 -11.14 2.16 8.81
CA ALA A 315 -11.38 2.98 10.00
C ALA A 315 -12.79 3.60 10.04
N GLY A 316 -13.63 3.33 9.04
CA GLY A 316 -14.97 3.90 8.92
C GLY A 316 -14.95 5.37 8.48
N VAL A 317 -13.93 5.82 7.76
CA VAL A 317 -13.82 7.22 7.32
C VAL A 317 -13.82 7.27 5.79
N PRO A 318 -14.73 8.08 5.18
CA PRO A 318 -14.79 8.19 3.74
C PRO A 318 -13.47 8.72 3.18
N ALA A 319 -13.00 8.10 2.09
CA ALA A 319 -11.79 8.49 1.38
C ALA A 319 -12.15 9.12 0.03
N MET A 320 -11.96 10.43 -0.10
CA MET A 320 -12.12 11.11 -1.39
C MET A 320 -10.82 11.05 -2.18
N VAL A 321 -10.90 10.53 -3.39
CA VAL A 321 -9.72 10.20 -4.22
C VAL A 321 -9.77 10.85 -5.60
N THR A 322 -8.62 11.13 -6.17
CA THR A 322 -8.49 11.51 -7.58
C THR A 322 -8.64 10.30 -8.50
N GLN A 323 -9.04 10.53 -9.74
CA GLN A 323 -9.21 9.46 -10.74
C GLN A 323 -7.87 9.06 -11.37
N VAL A 324 -6.90 8.67 -10.50
CA VAL A 324 -5.54 8.33 -10.90
C VAL A 324 -5.22 6.89 -10.53
N GLY A 325 -4.72 6.13 -11.50
CA GLY A 325 -4.28 4.75 -11.28
C GLY A 325 -5.40 3.85 -10.76
N GLY A 326 -5.13 3.10 -9.69
CA GLY A 326 -6.09 2.20 -9.06
C GLY A 326 -7.05 2.84 -8.06
N LEU A 327 -6.90 4.13 -7.74
CA LEU A 327 -7.75 4.81 -6.74
C LEU A 327 -9.26 4.70 -7.03
N PRO A 328 -9.74 4.92 -8.27
CA PRO A 328 -11.15 4.74 -8.58
C PRO A 328 -11.67 3.33 -8.26
N GLU A 329 -10.83 2.31 -8.48
CA GLU A 329 -11.21 0.90 -8.25
C GLU A 329 -11.42 0.58 -6.76
N VAL A 330 -10.80 1.38 -5.85
CA VAL A 330 -10.99 1.22 -4.41
C VAL A 330 -12.33 1.76 -3.93
N VAL A 331 -12.82 2.85 -4.51
CA VAL A 331 -13.97 3.58 -3.95
C VAL A 331 -15.24 3.51 -4.80
N ALA A 332 -15.13 3.26 -6.12
CA ALA A 332 -16.26 3.34 -7.05
C ALA A 332 -17.39 2.32 -6.75
N GLY A 333 -17.05 1.16 -6.19
CA GLY A 333 -18.03 0.16 -5.76
C GLY A 333 -18.81 0.56 -4.53
N LEU A 334 -18.29 1.48 -3.72
CA LEU A 334 -18.98 2.04 -2.55
C LEU A 334 -19.80 3.28 -2.95
N SER A 335 -19.14 4.27 -3.54
CA SER A 335 -19.82 5.48 -4.03
C SER A 335 -18.97 6.26 -5.03
N ARG A 336 -19.61 6.73 -6.10
CA ARG A 336 -18.96 7.64 -7.05
C ARG A 336 -18.72 9.04 -6.48
N ASN A 337 -19.44 9.42 -5.42
CA ASN A 337 -19.25 10.69 -4.72
C ASN A 337 -17.88 10.79 -4.02
N LEU A 338 -17.18 9.67 -3.86
CA LEU A 338 -15.82 9.61 -3.33
C LEU A 338 -14.73 9.96 -4.37
N MET A 339 -15.10 10.30 -5.60
CA MET A 339 -14.15 10.62 -6.65
C MET A 339 -14.21 12.08 -7.05
N PHE A 340 -13.08 12.76 -7.01
CA PHE A 340 -12.95 14.10 -7.58
C PHE A 340 -13.08 14.06 -9.12
N ALA A 341 -13.57 15.15 -9.72
CA ALA A 341 -13.69 15.26 -11.18
C ALA A 341 -12.33 15.18 -11.87
N SER A 342 -11.30 15.80 -11.31
CA SER A 342 -9.91 15.69 -11.75
C SER A 342 -8.93 15.95 -10.61
N PRO A 343 -7.61 15.73 -10.79
CA PRO A 343 -6.63 16.03 -9.76
C PRO A 343 -6.23 17.51 -9.62
N ARG A 344 -6.94 18.45 -10.30
CA ARG A 344 -6.68 19.90 -10.21
C ARG A 344 -7.20 20.48 -8.91
N ALA A 345 -6.53 21.53 -8.42
CA ALA A 345 -6.89 22.18 -7.17
C ALA A 345 -8.34 22.68 -7.14
N GLU A 346 -8.85 23.19 -8.27
CA GLU A 346 -10.23 23.68 -8.41
C GLU A 346 -11.26 22.58 -8.20
N ASP A 347 -11.01 21.38 -8.77
CA ASP A 347 -11.91 20.23 -8.66
C ASP A 347 -11.85 19.58 -7.27
N LEU A 348 -10.66 19.58 -6.63
CA LEU A 348 -10.53 19.19 -5.23
C LEU A 348 -11.31 20.15 -4.32
N ALA A 349 -11.17 21.47 -4.55
CA ALA A 349 -11.86 22.49 -3.78
C ALA A 349 -13.38 22.39 -3.94
N ALA A 350 -13.88 22.24 -5.16
CA ALA A 350 -15.31 22.10 -5.43
C ALA A 350 -15.91 20.88 -4.72
N GLY A 351 -15.32 19.69 -4.92
CA GLY A 351 -15.81 18.44 -4.31
C GLY A 351 -15.80 18.49 -2.78
N LEU A 352 -14.70 18.95 -2.17
CA LEU A 352 -14.61 19.07 -0.70
C LEU A 352 -15.58 20.13 -0.14
N THR A 353 -15.74 21.26 -0.83
CA THR A 353 -16.68 22.30 -0.41
C THR A 353 -18.13 21.81 -0.46
N ASP A 354 -18.52 21.06 -1.50
CA ASP A 354 -19.86 20.51 -1.62
C ASP A 354 -20.17 19.50 -0.51
N VAL A 355 -19.22 18.67 -0.11
CA VAL A 355 -19.38 17.77 1.03
C VAL A 355 -19.50 18.56 2.35
N LEU A 356 -18.57 19.50 2.61
CA LEU A 356 -18.55 20.28 3.85
C LEU A 356 -19.79 21.15 4.05
N LEU A 357 -20.43 21.56 2.96
CA LEU A 357 -21.69 22.33 2.98
C LEU A 357 -22.96 21.46 2.86
N GLY A 358 -22.80 20.13 2.92
CA GLY A 358 -23.94 19.18 2.89
C GLY A 358 -24.66 19.11 1.51
N ARG A 359 -24.00 19.51 0.42
CA ARG A 359 -24.52 19.41 -0.94
C ARG A 359 -24.25 18.09 -1.62
N LEU A 360 -23.21 17.39 -1.16
CA LEU A 360 -22.81 16.07 -1.62
C LEU A 360 -22.73 15.13 -0.43
N GLU A 361 -23.54 14.07 -0.46
CA GLU A 361 -23.53 13.06 0.60
C GLU A 361 -22.42 12.02 0.34
N LEU A 362 -21.70 11.70 1.40
CA LEU A 362 -20.72 10.61 1.43
C LEU A 362 -21.29 9.40 2.16
N PRO A 363 -20.76 8.19 1.89
CA PRO A 363 -21.11 7.00 2.65
C PRO A 363 -20.86 7.18 4.14
N SER A 364 -21.74 6.59 4.94
CA SER A 364 -21.61 6.58 6.39
C SER A 364 -20.37 5.78 6.84
N ASN A 365 -19.96 6.01 8.09
CA ASN A 365 -18.85 5.30 8.71
C ASN A 365 -19.03 3.76 8.68
N LEU A 366 -20.28 3.29 8.88
CA LEU A 366 -20.60 1.88 8.85
C LEU A 366 -20.49 1.29 7.45
N GLU A 367 -20.98 2.00 6.43
CA GLU A 367 -20.87 1.57 5.03
C GLU A 367 -19.42 1.52 4.58
N CYS A 368 -18.59 2.52 4.95
CA CYS A 368 -17.17 2.51 4.67
C CYS A 368 -16.47 1.28 5.26
N ALA A 369 -16.68 1.01 6.55
CA ALA A 369 -16.05 -0.10 7.26
C ALA A 369 -16.52 -1.48 6.73
N ALA A 370 -17.82 -1.63 6.46
CA ALA A 370 -18.37 -2.86 5.88
C ALA A 370 -17.78 -3.13 4.50
N TYR A 371 -17.78 -2.13 3.64
CA TYR A 371 -17.22 -2.24 2.29
C TYR A 371 -15.73 -2.61 2.29
N ALA A 372 -14.93 -1.98 3.16
CA ALA A 372 -13.52 -2.31 3.28
C ALA A 372 -13.30 -3.76 3.73
N ARG A 373 -14.07 -4.23 4.71
CA ARG A 373 -14.01 -5.61 5.22
C ARG A 373 -14.34 -6.63 4.14
N GLU A 374 -15.36 -6.39 3.36
CA GLU A 374 -15.84 -7.30 2.31
C GLU A 374 -14.89 -7.36 1.11
N ASN A 375 -14.20 -6.27 0.78
CA ASN A 375 -13.45 -6.17 -0.46
C ASN A 375 -11.93 -6.19 -0.30
N PHE A 376 -11.41 -5.71 0.86
CA PHE A 376 -9.98 -5.42 1.06
C PHE A 376 -9.37 -6.04 2.32
N SER A 377 -10.02 -7.07 2.91
CA SER A 377 -9.43 -7.76 4.05
C SER A 377 -8.19 -8.57 3.64
N SER A 378 -7.21 -8.67 4.53
CA SER A 378 -5.96 -9.38 4.29
C SER A 378 -6.14 -10.88 4.02
N PRO A 379 -7.04 -11.60 4.71
CA PRO A 379 -7.35 -12.99 4.34
C PRO A 379 -7.89 -13.14 2.92
N LEU A 380 -8.73 -12.21 2.47
CA LEU A 380 -9.28 -12.22 1.11
C LEU A 380 -8.17 -12.02 0.06
N MET A 381 -7.26 -11.07 0.28
CA MET A 381 -6.10 -10.86 -0.58
C MET A 381 -5.23 -12.12 -0.63
N ALA A 382 -4.90 -12.72 0.51
CA ALA A 382 -4.09 -13.93 0.57
C ALA A 382 -4.74 -15.11 -0.17
N ASN A 383 -6.06 -15.29 -0.04
CA ASN A 383 -6.80 -16.31 -0.78
C ASN A 383 -6.76 -16.09 -2.30
N ARG A 384 -6.93 -14.84 -2.76
CA ARG A 384 -6.81 -14.47 -4.18
C ARG A 384 -5.40 -14.75 -4.72
N ILE A 385 -4.36 -14.41 -3.96
CA ILE A 385 -2.96 -14.68 -4.34
C ILE A 385 -2.69 -16.18 -4.35
N ALA A 386 -3.18 -16.93 -3.36
CA ALA A 386 -3.07 -18.39 -3.34
C ALA A 386 -3.74 -19.05 -4.56
N ALA A 387 -4.87 -18.52 -5.03
CA ALA A 387 -5.51 -18.98 -6.26
C ALA A 387 -4.59 -18.79 -7.48
N VAL A 388 -3.93 -17.63 -7.59
CA VAL A 388 -2.93 -17.36 -8.65
C VAL A 388 -1.74 -18.31 -8.56
N TYR A 389 -1.25 -18.59 -7.35
CA TYR A 389 -0.13 -19.53 -7.16
C TYR A 389 -0.51 -20.94 -7.59
N ARG A 390 -1.74 -21.38 -7.33
CA ARG A 390 -2.24 -22.71 -7.78
C ARG A 390 -2.33 -22.85 -9.29
N GLU A 391 -2.47 -21.76 -10.05
CA GLU A 391 -2.49 -21.83 -11.53
C GLU A 391 -1.16 -22.32 -12.14
N ILE A 392 -0.09 -22.36 -11.38
CA ILE A 392 1.24 -22.70 -11.87
C ILE A 392 1.90 -23.87 -11.13
N LEU A 393 1.17 -24.49 -10.18
CA LEU A 393 1.56 -25.75 -9.54
C LEU A 393 1.22 -26.92 -10.44
#